data_31dd5be1b3706c69f8bd7de08e800047
#
_entry.id   31dd5be1b3706c69f8bd7de08e800047
#
_cell.length_a   1.000
_cell.length_b   1.000
_cell.length_c   1.000
_cell.angle_alpha   90.00
_cell.angle_beta   90.00
_cell.angle_gamma   90.00
#
_symmetry.space_group_name_H-M   'P 1'
#
loop_
_entity.id
_entity.type
_entity.pdbx_description
1 polymer ?
#
loop_
_entity_poly.entity_id
_entity_poly.type
_entity_poly.pdbx_seq_one_letter_code
_entity_poly.pdbx_strand_id
1 'polypeptide(L)'
;LARQIFVGVRSRNILKTVLQKAQEWVISVQLEQRYTKKEILAMYLNNYDFGYQADGVQSAAKIFFDKTPETLSIEESATLVGMLKNSSYYNPIRRASLVSKRRNIVFQQMVRNNVITQRVSDSLSELPLVITYSPQSHREGLATYFRAYLKKFMDGWIRENPKPDGSKH
;
A
#
# COMPACT_ATOMS: atom_id res chain seq x y z
N LEU A 1 -5.38 4.25 -8.50
CA LEU A 1 -6.58 4.36 -7.70
C LEU A 1 -7.79 3.75 -8.40
N ALA A 2 -8.23 4.27 -9.57
CA ALA A 2 -9.41 3.76 -10.29
C ALA A 2 -9.36 2.24 -10.50
N ARG A 3 -8.21 1.70 -10.92
CA ARG A 3 -8.03 0.25 -11.10
C ARG A 3 -8.07 -0.53 -9.80
N GLN A 4 -7.48 -0.03 -8.72
CA GLN A 4 -7.44 -0.74 -7.43
C GLN A 4 -8.81 -0.82 -6.76
N ILE A 5 -9.61 0.24 -6.88
CA ILE A 5 -10.89 0.33 -6.17
C ILE A 5 -12.04 -0.25 -7.01
N PHE A 6 -12.04 -0.03 -8.33
CA PHE A 6 -13.25 -0.26 -9.15
C PHE A 6 -13.14 -1.34 -10.22
N VAL A 7 -11.94 -1.69 -10.69
CA VAL A 7 -11.78 -2.55 -11.88
C VAL A 7 -11.31 -3.97 -11.56
N GLY A 8 -10.72 -4.20 -10.39
CA GLY A 8 -10.31 -5.54 -9.94
C GLY A 8 -9.21 -6.19 -10.79
N VAL A 9 -9.28 -7.52 -10.95
CA VAL A 9 -8.22 -8.34 -11.57
C VAL A 9 -8.25 -8.23 -13.10
N ARG A 10 -7.07 -8.15 -13.70
CA ARG A 10 -6.89 -8.06 -15.16
C ARG A 10 -7.41 -9.32 -15.87
N SER A 11 -8.31 -9.15 -16.84
CA SER A 11 -8.79 -10.25 -17.70
C SER A 11 -7.69 -10.70 -18.68
N ARG A 12 -7.65 -12.00 -19.00
CA ARG A 12 -6.83 -12.56 -20.08
C ARG A 12 -7.39 -12.28 -21.48
N ASN A 13 -8.66 -11.92 -21.59
CA ASN A 13 -9.32 -11.65 -22.87
C ASN A 13 -9.04 -10.20 -23.29
N ILE A 14 -8.57 -10.00 -24.54
CA ILE A 14 -8.20 -8.70 -25.11
C ILE A 14 -9.40 -7.73 -25.10
N LEU A 15 -10.58 -8.16 -25.53
CA LEU A 15 -11.79 -7.33 -25.54
C LEU A 15 -12.19 -6.86 -24.16
N LYS A 16 -12.16 -7.76 -23.16
CA LYS A 16 -12.41 -7.41 -21.76
C LYS A 16 -11.35 -6.45 -21.22
N THR A 17 -10.10 -6.60 -21.64
CA THR A 17 -9.00 -5.68 -21.22
C THR A 17 -9.22 -4.28 -21.79
N VAL A 18 -9.67 -4.15 -23.04
CA VAL A 18 -10.00 -2.84 -23.64
C VAL A 18 -11.17 -2.18 -22.92
N LEU A 19 -12.23 -2.93 -22.63
CA LEU A 19 -13.37 -2.41 -21.85
C LEU A 19 -12.95 -1.97 -20.44
N GLN A 20 -12.12 -2.76 -19.75
CA GLN A 20 -11.56 -2.38 -18.45
C GLN A 20 -10.75 -1.08 -18.53
N LYS A 21 -9.97 -0.89 -19.59
CA LYS A 21 -9.22 0.37 -19.81
C LYS A 21 -10.11 1.56 -20.06
N ALA A 22 -11.19 1.38 -20.81
CA ALA A 22 -12.17 2.44 -20.99
C ALA A 22 -12.86 2.81 -19.65
N GLN A 23 -13.23 1.84 -18.84
CA GLN A 23 -13.78 2.06 -17.50
C GLN A 23 -12.78 2.78 -16.58
N GLU A 24 -11.51 2.33 -16.53
CA GLU A 24 -10.44 3.00 -15.77
C GLU A 24 -10.31 4.47 -16.18
N TRP A 25 -10.38 4.77 -17.48
CA TRP A 25 -10.28 6.13 -18.00
C TRP A 25 -11.46 7.00 -17.57
N VAL A 26 -12.69 6.52 -17.76
CA VAL A 26 -13.91 7.25 -17.34
C VAL A 26 -13.89 7.56 -15.84
N ILE A 27 -13.56 6.56 -15.02
CA ILE A 27 -13.47 6.73 -13.56
C ILE A 27 -12.36 7.73 -13.19
N SER A 28 -11.22 7.70 -13.88
CA SER A 28 -10.12 8.63 -13.63
C SER A 28 -10.53 10.07 -13.91
N VAL A 29 -11.23 10.32 -15.03
CA VAL A 29 -11.76 11.66 -15.36
C VAL A 29 -12.77 12.12 -14.32
N GLN A 30 -13.69 11.25 -13.89
CA GLN A 30 -14.65 11.60 -12.84
C GLN A 30 -14.00 11.91 -11.49
N LEU A 31 -12.93 11.18 -11.14
CA LEU A 31 -12.16 11.45 -9.92
C LEU A 31 -11.47 12.81 -10.01
N GLU A 32 -10.82 13.13 -11.13
CA GLU A 32 -10.15 14.42 -11.33
C GLU A 32 -11.12 15.62 -11.35
N GLN A 33 -12.36 15.40 -11.77
CA GLN A 33 -13.39 16.44 -11.74
C GLN A 33 -13.95 16.70 -10.33
N ARG A 34 -13.95 15.69 -9.45
CA ARG A 34 -14.58 15.76 -8.13
C ARG A 34 -13.61 15.98 -6.98
N TYR A 35 -12.36 15.58 -7.15
CA TYR A 35 -11.36 15.56 -6.09
C TYR A 35 -10.08 16.26 -6.52
N THR A 36 -9.45 16.94 -5.58
CA THR A 36 -8.11 17.52 -5.78
C THR A 36 -7.05 16.44 -5.88
N LYS A 37 -5.90 16.78 -6.47
CA LYS A 37 -4.75 15.84 -6.53
C LYS A 37 -4.32 15.32 -5.16
N LYS A 38 -4.42 16.16 -4.12
CA LYS A 38 -4.08 15.76 -2.73
C LYS A 38 -5.05 14.73 -2.19
N GLU A 39 -6.34 14.90 -2.41
CA GLU A 39 -7.36 13.93 -2.00
C GLU A 39 -7.23 12.61 -2.75
N ILE A 40 -6.99 12.65 -4.07
CA ILE A 40 -6.75 11.44 -4.88
C ILE A 40 -5.51 10.70 -4.37
N LEU A 41 -4.42 11.43 -4.03
CA LEU A 41 -3.21 10.83 -3.48
C LEU A 41 -3.47 10.23 -2.09
N ALA A 42 -4.20 10.92 -1.23
CA ALA A 42 -4.57 10.41 0.08
C ALA A 42 -5.42 9.12 -0.03
N MET A 43 -6.43 9.11 -0.89
CA MET A 43 -7.22 7.90 -1.18
C MET A 43 -6.35 6.74 -1.69
N TYR A 44 -5.39 7.04 -2.57
CA TYR A 44 -4.48 6.03 -3.10
C TYR A 44 -3.60 5.43 -2.00
N LEU A 45 -2.97 6.27 -1.18
CA LEU A 45 -2.07 5.84 -0.10
C LEU A 45 -2.81 5.09 1.00
N ASN A 46 -4.05 5.48 1.30
CA ASN A 46 -4.88 4.83 2.30
C ASN A 46 -5.46 3.49 1.85
N ASN A 47 -5.50 3.23 0.53
CA ASN A 47 -6.03 1.97 -0.01
C ASN A 47 -4.94 1.05 -0.58
N TYR A 48 -3.66 1.44 -0.49
CA TYR A 48 -2.57 0.63 -1.03
C TYR A 48 -2.16 -0.46 -0.03
N ASP A 49 -2.06 -1.70 -0.51
CA ASP A 49 -1.54 -2.83 0.26
C ASP A 49 -0.01 -2.84 0.25
N PHE A 50 0.60 -2.52 1.41
CA PHE A 50 2.04 -2.57 1.62
C PHE A 50 2.54 -3.96 2.01
N GLY A 51 1.64 -4.95 2.12
CA GLY A 51 1.94 -6.29 2.61
C GLY A 51 1.99 -6.37 4.15
N TYR A 52 2.06 -7.60 4.68
CA TYR A 52 2.06 -7.82 6.14
C TYR A 52 0.84 -7.25 6.88
N GLN A 53 -0.33 -7.24 6.23
CA GLN A 53 -1.55 -6.62 6.76
C GLN A 53 -1.44 -5.10 6.94
N ALA A 54 -0.49 -4.48 6.24
CA ALA A 54 -0.32 -3.04 6.20
C ALA A 54 -1.19 -2.41 5.11
N ASP A 55 -2.51 -2.40 5.34
CA ASP A 55 -3.46 -1.74 4.45
C ASP A 55 -3.45 -0.24 4.73
N GLY A 56 -3.00 0.51 3.75
CA GLY A 56 -2.84 1.96 3.81
C GLY A 56 -1.56 2.42 4.49
N VAL A 57 -1.22 3.69 4.23
CA VAL A 57 0.04 4.32 4.69
C VAL A 57 0.14 4.40 6.22
N GLN A 58 -0.98 4.56 6.91
CA GLN A 58 -0.99 4.61 8.37
C GLN A 58 -0.60 3.27 8.98
N SER A 59 -1.20 2.19 8.51
CA SER A 59 -0.83 0.83 8.95
C SER A 59 0.61 0.49 8.58
N ALA A 60 1.06 0.92 7.39
CA ALA A 60 2.44 0.71 6.94
C ALA A 60 3.46 1.45 7.82
N ALA A 61 3.21 2.72 8.16
CA ALA A 61 4.06 3.49 9.06
C ALA A 61 4.15 2.82 10.44
N LYS A 62 3.02 2.34 10.97
CA LYS A 62 2.98 1.65 12.26
C LYS A 62 3.70 0.31 12.22
N ILE A 63 3.46 -0.53 11.21
CA ILE A 63 4.01 -1.89 11.12
C ILE A 63 5.51 -1.88 10.81
N PHE A 64 5.98 -1.01 9.91
CA PHE A 64 7.39 -1.01 9.51
C PHE A 64 8.29 -0.13 10.35
N PHE A 65 7.74 0.94 10.98
CA PHE A 65 8.53 1.95 11.69
C PHE A 65 8.05 2.23 13.11
N ASP A 66 6.93 1.65 13.54
CA ASP A 66 6.25 1.93 14.83
C ASP A 66 5.94 3.43 15.01
N LYS A 67 5.60 4.10 13.92
CA LYS A 67 5.33 5.54 13.84
C LYS A 67 3.97 5.84 13.22
N THR A 68 3.57 7.12 13.30
CA THR A 68 2.47 7.66 12.48
C THR A 68 3.03 8.29 11.21
N PRO A 69 2.24 8.47 10.13
CA PRO A 69 2.70 9.09 8.90
C PRO A 69 3.33 10.47 9.11
N GLU A 70 2.84 11.24 10.08
CA GLU A 70 3.32 12.59 10.40
C GLU A 70 4.71 12.61 11.06
N THR A 71 5.07 11.50 11.70
CA THR A 71 6.34 11.36 12.44
C THR A 71 7.41 10.61 11.68
N LEU A 72 7.10 10.17 10.45
CA LEU A 72 8.06 9.50 9.57
C LEU A 72 9.18 10.47 9.17
N SER A 73 10.41 9.99 9.19
CA SER A 73 11.53 10.72 8.61
C SER A 73 11.51 10.69 7.07
N ILE A 74 12.37 11.46 6.43
CA ILE A 74 12.44 11.52 4.96
C ILE A 74 12.81 10.16 4.38
N GLU A 75 13.76 9.44 4.97
CA GLU A 75 14.21 8.13 4.53
C GLU A 75 13.15 7.04 4.73
N GLU A 76 12.37 7.11 5.80
CA GLU A 76 11.26 6.19 6.06
C GLU A 76 10.11 6.45 5.08
N SER A 77 9.75 7.71 4.87
CA SER A 77 8.75 8.11 3.87
C SER A 77 9.15 7.68 2.46
N ALA A 78 10.42 7.92 2.08
CA ALA A 78 10.94 7.50 0.77
C ALA A 78 10.96 5.97 0.61
N THR A 79 11.12 5.23 1.70
CA THR A 79 11.03 3.77 1.70
C THR A 79 9.60 3.32 1.36
N LEU A 80 8.59 3.85 2.05
CA LEU A 80 7.19 3.55 1.75
C LEU A 80 6.81 3.95 0.31
N VAL A 81 7.22 5.13 -0.14
CA VAL A 81 7.02 5.56 -1.54
C VAL A 81 7.71 4.60 -2.52
N GLY A 82 8.89 4.11 -2.18
CA GLY A 82 9.59 3.09 -2.96
C GLY A 82 8.80 1.80 -3.13
N MET A 83 8.09 1.37 -2.07
CA MET A 83 7.25 0.17 -2.05
C MET A 83 6.01 0.29 -2.94
N LEU A 84 5.50 1.50 -3.23
CA LEU A 84 4.33 1.72 -4.09
C LEU A 84 4.49 1.17 -5.51
N LYS A 85 5.71 0.94 -5.95
CA LYS A 85 5.97 0.31 -7.26
C LYS A 85 5.54 -1.17 -7.27
N ASN A 86 5.85 -1.89 -6.22
CA ASN A 86 5.48 -3.29 -6.00
C ASN A 86 5.88 -3.69 -4.57
N SER A 87 4.94 -3.73 -3.64
CA SER A 87 5.18 -4.02 -2.21
C SER A 87 5.73 -5.42 -1.95
N SER A 88 5.31 -6.40 -2.76
CA SER A 88 5.83 -7.78 -2.64
C SER A 88 7.29 -7.89 -3.11
N TYR A 89 7.68 -7.15 -4.15
CA TYR A 89 9.05 -7.17 -4.68
C TYR A 89 9.99 -6.29 -3.85
N TYR A 90 9.58 -5.07 -3.49
CA TYR A 90 10.31 -4.14 -2.64
C TYR A 90 9.93 -4.30 -1.17
N ASN A 91 10.12 -5.51 -0.66
CA ASN A 91 9.79 -5.87 0.70
C ASN A 91 10.97 -5.57 1.65
N PRO A 92 10.84 -4.64 2.62
CA PRO A 92 11.95 -4.20 3.44
C PRO A 92 12.46 -5.27 4.42
N ILE A 93 11.60 -6.21 4.82
CA ILE A 93 11.96 -7.30 5.73
C ILE A 93 12.74 -8.39 5.00
N ARG A 94 12.34 -8.72 3.77
CA ARG A 94 12.96 -9.83 3.01
C ARG A 94 14.11 -9.38 2.10
N ARG A 95 14.09 -8.14 1.63
CA ARG A 95 14.98 -7.62 0.57
C ARG A 95 15.50 -6.22 0.87
N ALA A 96 16.06 -6.03 2.07
CA ALA A 96 16.53 -4.72 2.55
C ALA A 96 17.45 -3.99 1.58
N SER A 97 18.43 -4.69 0.96
CA SER A 97 19.34 -4.05 0.00
C SER A 97 18.65 -3.56 -1.28
N LEU A 98 17.65 -4.30 -1.76
CA LEU A 98 16.86 -3.89 -2.93
C LEU A 98 15.97 -2.68 -2.61
N VAL A 99 15.41 -2.66 -1.39
CA VAL A 99 14.59 -1.55 -0.93
C VAL A 99 15.44 -0.30 -0.71
N SER A 100 16.66 -0.42 -0.15
CA SER A 100 17.60 0.71 -0.04
C SER A 100 17.92 1.31 -1.41
N LYS A 101 18.23 0.48 -2.41
CA LYS A 101 18.43 0.96 -3.79
C LYS A 101 17.19 1.68 -4.34
N ARG A 102 16.00 1.15 -4.06
CA ARG A 102 14.74 1.77 -4.50
C ARG A 102 14.46 3.08 -3.78
N ARG A 103 14.72 3.16 -2.47
CA ARG A 103 14.66 4.39 -1.67
C ARG A 103 15.57 5.48 -2.26
N ASN A 104 16.81 5.14 -2.61
CA ASN A 104 17.75 6.08 -3.19
C ASN A 104 17.27 6.61 -4.55
N ILE A 105 16.57 5.80 -5.37
CA ILE A 105 15.89 6.29 -6.58
C ILE A 105 14.81 7.33 -6.22
N VAL A 106 14.07 7.15 -5.13
CA VAL A 106 13.08 8.14 -4.67
C VAL A 106 13.79 9.44 -4.30
N PHE A 107 14.91 9.41 -3.58
CA PHE A 107 15.70 10.61 -3.28
C PHE A 107 16.13 11.34 -4.55
N GLN A 108 16.61 10.64 -5.57
CA GLN A 108 16.97 11.26 -6.86
C GLN A 108 15.76 11.92 -7.54
N GLN A 109 14.57 11.35 -7.42
CA GLN A 109 13.34 12.00 -7.92
C GLN A 109 13.01 13.26 -7.10
N MET A 110 13.21 13.24 -5.79
CA MET A 110 13.02 14.41 -4.94
C MET A 110 14.00 15.54 -5.30
N VAL A 111 15.25 15.22 -5.64
CA VAL A 111 16.23 16.21 -6.14
C VAL A 111 15.78 16.79 -7.47
N ARG A 112 15.37 15.94 -8.44
CA ARG A 112 14.88 16.40 -9.76
C ARG A 112 13.67 17.33 -9.67
N ASN A 113 12.84 17.15 -8.64
CA ASN A 113 11.68 17.98 -8.39
C ASN A 113 11.95 19.13 -7.40
N ASN A 114 13.21 19.40 -7.07
CA ASN A 114 13.63 20.48 -6.17
C ASN A 114 13.02 20.39 -4.74
N VAL A 115 12.69 19.19 -4.28
CA VAL A 115 12.15 18.93 -2.93
C VAL A 115 13.30 18.88 -1.90
N ILE A 116 14.44 18.27 -2.29
CA ILE A 116 15.67 18.22 -1.50
C ILE A 116 16.87 18.57 -2.37
N THR A 117 17.97 18.99 -1.76
CA THR A 117 19.23 19.23 -2.47
C THR A 117 19.98 17.92 -2.73
N GLN A 118 20.89 17.92 -3.73
CA GLN A 118 21.75 16.76 -4.00
C GLN A 118 22.55 16.36 -2.74
N ARG A 119 23.11 17.32 -2.01
CA ARG A 119 23.86 17.06 -0.79
C ARG A 119 23.04 16.31 0.27
N VAL A 120 21.76 16.68 0.45
CA VAL A 120 20.85 15.97 1.38
C VAL A 120 20.57 14.57 0.87
N SER A 121 20.32 14.39 -0.43
CA SER A 121 20.11 13.07 -1.05
C SER A 121 21.31 12.14 -0.82
N ASP A 122 22.54 12.65 -1.00
CA ASP A 122 23.76 11.88 -0.81
C ASP A 122 23.90 11.43 0.65
N SER A 123 23.75 12.36 1.61
CA SER A 123 23.78 12.04 3.04
C SER A 123 22.72 11.01 3.44
N LEU A 124 21.46 11.15 2.95
CA LEU A 124 20.38 10.21 3.26
C LEU A 124 20.61 8.83 2.61
N SER A 125 21.30 8.78 1.48
CA SER A 125 21.59 7.53 0.77
C SER A 125 22.59 6.65 1.51
N GLU A 126 23.46 7.22 2.32
CA GLU A 126 24.44 6.53 3.18
C GLU A 126 23.79 5.91 4.42
N LEU A 127 22.62 6.41 4.83
CA LEU A 127 21.93 5.87 6.01
C LEU A 127 21.47 4.44 5.78
N PRO A 128 21.66 3.54 6.75
CA PRO A 128 21.14 2.19 6.69
C PRO A 128 19.61 2.20 6.65
N LEU A 129 19.04 1.13 6.09
CA LEU A 129 17.60 0.91 6.18
C LEU A 129 17.28 0.30 7.55
N VAL A 130 16.70 1.09 8.44
CA VAL A 130 16.25 0.64 9.76
C VAL A 130 14.75 0.36 9.68
N ILE A 131 14.36 -0.87 10.04
CA ILE A 131 12.96 -1.30 10.10
C ILE A 131 12.66 -1.76 11.53
N THR A 132 11.71 -1.09 12.17
CA THR A 132 11.19 -1.48 13.50
C THR A 132 9.93 -2.29 13.30
N TYR A 133 10.10 -3.53 12.80
CA TYR A 133 8.94 -4.36 12.45
C TYR A 133 8.09 -4.71 13.66
N SER A 134 6.90 -4.15 13.72
CA SER A 134 5.89 -4.38 14.76
C SER A 134 4.63 -4.97 14.14
N PRO A 135 4.54 -6.31 14.01
CA PRO A 135 3.35 -6.94 13.43
C PRO A 135 2.14 -6.69 14.33
N GLN A 136 1.08 -6.12 13.76
CA GLN A 136 -0.17 -5.99 14.50
C GLN A 136 -0.80 -7.38 14.64
N SER A 137 -0.81 -7.90 15.86
CA SER A 137 -1.52 -9.13 16.17
C SER A 137 -3.04 -8.86 16.14
N HIS A 138 -3.81 -9.77 15.53
CA HIS A 138 -5.26 -9.75 15.66
C HIS A 138 -5.75 -9.86 17.10
N ARG A 139 -4.84 -10.22 18.03
CA ARG A 139 -5.11 -10.31 19.47
C ARG A 139 -4.96 -8.98 20.20
N GLU A 140 -4.40 -7.94 19.55
CA GLU A 140 -4.17 -6.62 20.11
C GLU A 140 -5.08 -5.56 19.45
N GLY A 141 -5.47 -4.54 20.20
CA GLY A 141 -6.30 -3.42 19.74
C GLY A 141 -7.77 -3.51 20.12
N LEU A 142 -8.53 -2.50 19.69
CA LEU A 142 -9.95 -2.35 20.02
C LEU A 142 -10.79 -3.54 19.57
N ALA A 143 -11.68 -3.98 20.45
CA ALA A 143 -12.67 -5.02 20.17
C ALA A 143 -12.09 -6.40 19.76
N THR A 144 -10.99 -6.84 20.37
CA THR A 144 -10.35 -8.12 20.11
C THR A 144 -11.33 -9.29 20.24
N TYR A 145 -12.14 -9.32 21.30
CA TYR A 145 -13.16 -10.35 21.49
C TYR A 145 -14.25 -10.32 20.42
N PHE A 146 -14.69 -9.13 20.03
CA PHE A 146 -15.69 -8.97 18.98
C PHE A 146 -15.18 -9.48 17.63
N ARG A 147 -13.93 -9.16 17.28
CA ARG A 147 -13.30 -9.66 16.04
C ARG A 147 -13.12 -11.18 16.05
N ALA A 148 -12.71 -11.76 17.19
CA ALA A 148 -12.61 -13.20 17.34
C ALA A 148 -13.97 -13.89 17.22
N TYR A 149 -15.00 -13.31 17.85
CA TYR A 149 -16.38 -13.79 17.73
C TYR A 149 -16.89 -13.68 16.29
N LEU A 150 -16.70 -12.51 15.65
CA LEU A 150 -17.13 -12.28 14.28
C LEU A 150 -16.45 -13.25 13.31
N LYS A 151 -15.14 -13.48 13.47
CA LYS A 151 -14.42 -14.48 12.68
C LYS A 151 -15.04 -15.88 12.84
N LYS A 152 -15.26 -16.33 14.07
CA LYS A 152 -15.88 -17.63 14.35
C LYS A 152 -17.30 -17.74 13.74
N PHE A 153 -18.08 -16.67 13.85
CA PHE A 153 -19.40 -16.56 13.25
C PHE A 153 -19.35 -16.66 11.73
N MET A 154 -18.45 -15.89 11.09
CA MET A 154 -18.27 -15.90 9.64
C MET A 154 -17.75 -17.25 9.10
N ASP A 155 -16.81 -17.86 9.82
CA ASP A 155 -16.30 -19.20 9.47
C ASP A 155 -17.42 -20.27 9.54
N GLY A 156 -18.34 -20.14 10.49
CA GLY A 156 -19.57 -20.96 10.58
C GLY A 156 -20.49 -20.71 9.40
N TRP A 157 -20.82 -19.44 9.16
CA TRP A 157 -21.70 -19.03 8.06
C TRP A 157 -21.19 -19.46 6.69
N ILE A 158 -19.87 -19.33 6.43
CA ILE A 158 -19.22 -19.77 5.18
C ILE A 158 -19.38 -21.28 4.96
N ARG A 159 -19.28 -22.10 6.02
CA ARG A 159 -19.49 -23.56 5.91
C ARG A 159 -20.92 -23.93 5.58
N GLU A 160 -21.88 -23.19 6.13
CA GLU A 160 -23.32 -23.40 5.88
C GLU A 160 -23.77 -22.84 4.53
N ASN A 161 -23.03 -21.87 3.98
CA ASN A 161 -23.35 -21.20 2.72
C ASN A 161 -22.19 -21.31 1.71
N PRO A 162 -21.90 -22.52 1.20
CA PRO A 162 -20.84 -22.68 0.22
C PRO A 162 -21.22 -21.98 -1.09
N LYS A 163 -20.24 -21.38 -1.78
CA LYS A 163 -20.50 -20.79 -3.09
C LYS A 163 -20.95 -21.84 -4.10
N PRO A 164 -21.89 -21.51 -4.98
CA PRO A 164 -22.43 -22.46 -5.98
C PRO A 164 -21.35 -23.01 -6.94
N ASP A 165 -20.28 -22.27 -7.16
CA ASP A 165 -19.15 -22.64 -8.02
C ASP A 165 -18.04 -23.43 -7.31
N GLY A 166 -18.21 -23.72 -6.01
CA GLY A 166 -17.22 -24.45 -5.21
C GLY A 166 -15.92 -23.68 -4.94
N SER A 167 -15.84 -22.40 -5.32
CA SER A 167 -14.68 -21.57 -5.03
C SER A 167 -14.61 -21.21 -3.53
N LYS A 168 -13.39 -20.94 -3.00
CA LYS A 168 -13.25 -20.44 -1.64
C LYS A 168 -13.77 -19.00 -1.53
N HIS A 169 -14.40 -18.68 -0.39
CA HIS A 169 -14.84 -17.32 -0.07
C HIS A 169 -13.66 -16.37 0.13
#